data_b451977b7419b001ec95b170ee4209d1
#
_entry.id   b451977b7419b001ec95b170ee4209d1
#
_cell.length_a   1.000
_cell.length_b   1.000
_cell.length_c   1.000
_cell.angle_alpha   90.00
_cell.angle_beta   90.00
_cell.angle_gamma   90.00
#
_symmetry.space_group_name_H-M   'P 1'
#
loop_
_entity.id
_entity.type
_entity.pdbx_description
1 polymer ?
#
loop_
_entity_poly.entity_id
_entity_poly.type
_entity_poly.pdbx_seq_one_letter_code
_entity_poly.pdbx_strand_id
1 'polypeptide(L)'
;ELFNCQRRNGSKKGMIPFDASRPQINPRELVSDGKHGELFQLMARHGYVPDEQVFEDFCESLKSGRAWLISGTRGSGKTAFPEALAAACNLSMCVVAGRDGLKQEEILYDWDTEEQAVWMREHLALAKQLPLEEQSGFLDNARRSKWQRRFLILGEVGMAYDLAANAASSTPMKPPPVLILDESDKF
;
A
#
# COMPACT_ATOMS: atom_id res chain seq x y z
N GLU A 1 -1.61 -17.03 6.81
CA GLU A 1 -2.98 -16.78 6.28
C GLU A 1 -2.90 -15.52 5.47
N LEU A 2 -2.91 -15.67 4.14
CA LEU A 2 -2.83 -14.60 3.16
C LEU A 2 -4.10 -13.74 3.26
N PHE A 3 -3.89 -12.47 3.55
CA PHE A 3 -4.89 -11.45 3.77
C PHE A 3 -5.93 -11.39 2.65
N ASN A 4 -7.15 -11.82 2.97
CA ASN A 4 -8.32 -11.56 2.14
C ASN A 4 -8.81 -10.13 2.44
N CYS A 5 -8.01 -9.12 2.03
CA CYS A 5 -8.47 -7.74 2.04
C CYS A 5 -9.41 -7.60 0.85
N GLN A 6 -10.69 -7.38 1.11
CA GLN A 6 -11.69 -7.18 0.07
C GLN A 6 -11.29 -5.95 -0.75
N ARG A 7 -11.06 -6.15 -2.05
CA ARG A 7 -10.79 -5.08 -3.01
C ARG A 7 -12.12 -4.56 -3.54
N ARG A 8 -12.32 -3.26 -3.59
CA ARG A 8 -13.40 -2.68 -4.40
C ARG A 8 -13.29 -3.22 -5.82
N ASN A 9 -14.30 -3.95 -6.27
CA ASN A 9 -14.43 -4.41 -7.64
C ASN A 9 -14.48 -3.19 -8.58
N GLY A 10 -13.36 -2.87 -9.21
CA GLY A 10 -13.31 -1.80 -10.21
C GLY A 10 -11.94 -1.22 -10.55
N SER A 11 -10.98 -1.23 -9.64
CA SER A 11 -9.65 -0.68 -9.89
C SER A 11 -8.59 -1.79 -9.96
N LYS A 12 -8.37 -2.36 -11.15
CA LYS A 12 -7.27 -3.30 -11.41
C LYS A 12 -5.89 -2.62 -11.51
N LYS A 13 -5.77 -1.31 -11.27
CA LYS A 13 -4.53 -0.54 -11.49
C LYS A 13 -3.71 -0.22 -10.24
N GLY A 14 -4.26 -0.40 -9.04
CA GLY A 14 -3.66 0.19 -7.84
C GLY A 14 -2.46 -0.54 -7.22
N MET A 15 -2.35 -1.86 -7.33
CA MET A 15 -1.27 -2.60 -6.68
C MET A 15 -0.65 -3.65 -7.61
N ILE A 16 0.67 -3.58 -7.76
CA ILE A 16 1.49 -4.61 -8.40
C ILE A 16 2.21 -5.36 -7.28
N PRO A 17 1.93 -6.67 -7.07
CA PRO A 17 2.60 -7.45 -6.05
C PRO A 17 4.04 -7.77 -6.47
N PHE A 18 4.91 -8.01 -5.47
CA PHE A 18 6.23 -8.57 -5.72
C PHE A 18 6.14 -10.03 -6.21
N ASP A 19 7.19 -10.49 -6.90
CA ASP A 19 7.34 -11.88 -7.34
C ASP A 19 7.87 -12.73 -6.17
N ALA A 20 7.04 -13.64 -5.66
CA ALA A 20 7.40 -14.50 -4.53
C ALA A 20 8.53 -15.50 -4.83
N SER A 21 8.85 -15.74 -6.10
CA SER A 21 9.97 -16.62 -6.52
C SER A 21 11.34 -15.93 -6.47
N ARG A 22 11.38 -14.61 -6.31
CA ARG A 22 12.58 -13.77 -6.30
C ARG A 22 12.83 -13.17 -4.92
N PRO A 23 14.09 -13.00 -4.50
CA PRO A 23 14.39 -12.28 -3.27
C PRO A 23 13.99 -10.80 -3.40
N GLN A 24 13.51 -10.23 -2.31
CA GLN A 24 13.29 -8.80 -2.19
C GLN A 24 14.59 -8.13 -1.75
N ILE A 25 14.92 -7.00 -2.35
CA ILE A 25 16.11 -6.21 -2.03
C ILE A 25 15.64 -4.91 -1.38
N ASN A 26 16.22 -4.54 -0.25
CA ASN A 26 15.94 -3.27 0.40
C ASN A 26 16.83 -2.15 -0.21
N PRO A 27 16.28 -1.26 -1.04
CA PRO A 27 17.09 -0.21 -1.67
C PRO A 27 17.69 0.75 -0.64
N ARG A 28 17.02 0.97 0.50
CA ARG A 28 17.54 1.83 1.57
C ARG A 28 18.80 1.24 2.23
N GLU A 29 18.83 -0.05 2.44
CA GLU A 29 20.02 -0.73 2.97
C GLU A 29 21.19 -0.64 1.99
N LEU A 30 20.97 -0.92 0.70
CA LEU A 30 22.01 -0.76 -0.33
C LEU A 30 22.59 0.65 -0.34
N VAL A 31 21.72 1.66 -0.26
CA VAL A 31 22.16 3.06 -0.28
C VAL A 31 22.88 3.42 1.03
N SER A 32 22.41 2.95 2.18
CA SER A 32 23.07 3.20 3.49
C SER A 32 24.42 2.50 3.60
N ASP A 33 24.59 1.34 2.99
CA ASP A 33 25.85 0.59 2.92
C ASP A 33 26.86 1.16 1.90
N GLY A 34 26.50 2.26 1.22
CA GLY A 34 27.34 2.86 0.19
C GLY A 34 27.35 2.12 -1.16
N LYS A 35 26.41 1.19 -1.36
CA LYS A 35 26.28 0.37 -2.59
C LYS A 35 25.39 1.00 -3.65
N HIS A 36 25.44 2.33 -3.82
CA HIS A 36 24.63 3.06 -4.80
C HIS A 36 24.81 2.53 -6.22
N GLY A 37 26.06 2.21 -6.61
CA GLY A 37 26.36 1.67 -7.92
C GLY A 37 25.70 0.30 -8.18
N GLU A 38 25.53 -0.53 -7.14
CA GLU A 38 24.83 -1.80 -7.27
C GLU A 38 23.33 -1.58 -7.57
N LEU A 39 22.69 -0.65 -6.84
CA LEU A 39 21.31 -0.28 -7.10
C LEU A 39 21.11 0.30 -8.51
N PHE A 40 22.03 1.17 -8.96
CA PHE A 40 22.02 1.71 -10.32
C PHE A 40 22.07 0.59 -11.37
N GLN A 41 22.99 -0.36 -11.19
CA GLN A 41 23.16 -1.50 -12.10
C GLN A 41 21.93 -2.42 -12.09
N LEU A 42 21.29 -2.61 -10.95
CA LEU A 42 20.04 -3.37 -10.86
C LEU A 42 18.94 -2.71 -11.71
N MET A 43 18.75 -1.39 -11.59
CA MET A 43 17.76 -0.67 -12.41
C MET A 43 18.11 -0.74 -13.90
N ALA A 44 19.38 -0.60 -14.27
CA ALA A 44 19.83 -0.69 -15.65
C ALA A 44 19.53 -2.08 -16.27
N ARG A 45 19.72 -3.18 -15.51
CA ARG A 45 19.37 -4.55 -15.93
C ARG A 45 17.85 -4.73 -16.16
N HIS A 46 17.04 -3.91 -15.50
CA HIS A 46 15.59 -3.87 -15.69
C HIS A 46 15.14 -2.88 -16.75
N GLY A 47 16.09 -2.40 -17.60
CA GLY A 47 15.81 -1.58 -18.76
C GLY A 47 15.67 -0.08 -18.48
N TYR A 48 16.04 0.37 -17.29
CA TYR A 48 16.00 1.79 -16.94
C TYR A 48 17.36 2.28 -16.45
N VAL A 49 17.95 3.20 -17.21
CA VAL A 49 19.18 3.89 -16.83
C VAL A 49 18.80 5.29 -16.35
N PRO A 50 18.84 5.55 -15.02
CA PRO A 50 18.52 6.86 -14.51
C PRO A 50 19.61 7.87 -14.89
N ASP A 51 19.23 9.15 -14.98
CA ASP A 51 20.18 10.26 -14.97
C ASP A 51 20.94 10.24 -13.64
N GLU A 52 22.27 10.47 -13.69
CA GLU A 52 23.13 10.35 -12.51
C GLU A 52 22.73 11.33 -11.39
N GLN A 53 22.43 12.59 -11.73
CA GLN A 53 22.03 13.59 -10.75
C GLN A 53 20.68 13.23 -10.12
N VAL A 54 19.70 12.81 -10.93
CA VAL A 54 18.38 12.37 -10.47
C VAL A 54 18.50 11.15 -9.54
N PHE A 55 19.42 10.24 -9.84
CA PHE A 55 19.68 9.06 -9.03
C PHE A 55 20.35 9.41 -7.70
N GLU A 56 21.31 10.35 -7.69
CA GLU A 56 21.93 10.84 -6.46
C GLU A 56 20.92 11.53 -5.55
N ASP A 57 20.08 12.41 -6.08
CA ASP A 57 18.99 13.08 -5.33
C ASP A 57 18.02 12.07 -4.73
N PHE A 58 17.67 11.03 -5.47
CA PHE A 58 16.88 9.90 -4.97
C PHE A 58 17.57 9.20 -3.81
N CYS A 59 18.84 8.85 -3.94
CA CYS A 59 19.60 8.16 -2.89
C CYS A 59 19.67 8.99 -1.60
N GLU A 60 19.86 10.31 -1.71
CA GLU A 60 19.85 11.21 -0.55
C GLU A 60 18.47 11.29 0.13
N SER A 61 17.38 11.34 -0.66
CA SER A 61 16.02 11.30 -0.15
C SER A 61 15.73 9.99 0.57
N LEU A 62 16.20 8.88 0.01
CA LEU A 62 16.02 7.53 0.58
C LEU A 62 16.79 7.37 1.91
N LYS A 63 18.03 7.87 2.00
CA LYS A 63 18.82 7.91 3.25
C LYS A 63 18.13 8.71 4.33
N SER A 64 17.65 9.90 3.98
CA SER A 64 17.00 10.82 4.92
C SER A 64 15.59 10.37 5.30
N GLY A 65 15.02 9.33 4.66
CA GLY A 65 13.67 8.84 4.90
C GLY A 65 12.58 9.85 4.49
N ARG A 66 12.86 10.69 3.51
CA ARG A 66 11.91 11.69 3.00
C ARG A 66 11.20 11.18 1.76
N ALA A 67 10.00 11.69 1.53
CA ALA A 67 9.34 11.54 0.25
C ALA A 67 10.13 12.27 -0.84
N TRP A 68 10.20 11.67 -2.02
CA TRP A 68 10.91 12.25 -3.16
C TRP A 68 9.90 12.73 -4.20
N LEU A 69 9.99 14.02 -4.55
CA LEU A 69 9.16 14.64 -5.57
C LEU A 69 9.90 14.69 -6.89
N ILE A 70 9.35 14.02 -7.91
CA ILE A 70 9.88 14.05 -9.27
C ILE A 70 9.05 15.03 -10.09
N SER A 71 9.67 16.09 -10.59
CA SER A 71 9.07 17.05 -11.51
C SER A 71 9.73 16.98 -12.89
N GLY A 72 9.00 17.36 -13.92
CA GLY A 72 9.54 17.37 -15.29
C GLY A 72 8.44 17.34 -16.35
N THR A 73 8.82 17.52 -17.61
CA THR A 73 7.91 17.52 -18.75
C THR A 73 7.21 16.19 -18.94
N ARG A 74 6.09 16.18 -19.67
CA ARG A 74 5.40 14.94 -20.03
C ARG A 74 6.33 14.04 -20.85
N GLY A 75 6.38 12.75 -20.51
CA GLY A 75 7.25 11.79 -21.20
C GLY A 75 8.70 11.73 -20.70
N SER A 76 9.09 12.50 -19.67
CA SER A 76 10.46 12.51 -19.12
C SER A 76 10.81 11.30 -18.24
N GLY A 77 9.94 10.27 -18.16
CA GLY A 77 10.24 9.06 -17.41
C GLY A 77 9.93 9.12 -15.90
N LYS A 78 9.18 10.13 -15.44
CA LYS A 78 8.84 10.29 -13.99
C LYS A 78 8.24 9.04 -13.36
N THR A 79 7.29 8.43 -14.03
CA THR A 79 6.64 7.20 -13.54
C THR A 79 7.52 5.97 -13.76
N ALA A 80 8.34 5.97 -14.82
CA ALA A 80 9.22 4.85 -15.16
C ALA A 80 10.32 4.61 -14.11
N PHE A 81 10.81 5.66 -13.44
CA PHE A 81 11.84 5.53 -12.39
C PHE A 81 11.35 4.65 -11.21
N PRO A 82 10.26 4.97 -10.52
CA PRO A 82 9.79 4.15 -9.40
C PRO A 82 9.31 2.77 -9.83
N GLU A 83 8.79 2.61 -11.06
CA GLU A 83 8.44 1.29 -11.63
C GLU A 83 9.69 0.43 -11.81
N ALA A 84 10.76 0.98 -12.38
CA ALA A 84 12.03 0.28 -12.55
C ALA A 84 12.68 -0.06 -11.20
N LEU A 85 12.60 0.84 -10.21
CA LEU A 85 13.07 0.57 -8.85
C LEU A 85 12.32 -0.60 -8.22
N ALA A 86 10.99 -0.59 -8.29
CA ALA A 86 10.17 -1.66 -7.75
C ALA A 86 10.46 -3.01 -8.43
N ALA A 87 10.60 -3.02 -9.76
CA ALA A 87 10.95 -4.22 -10.53
C ALA A 87 12.37 -4.72 -10.22
N ALA A 88 13.36 -3.82 -10.14
CA ALA A 88 14.76 -4.15 -9.85
C ALA A 88 14.92 -4.75 -8.45
N CYS A 89 14.25 -4.16 -7.46
CA CYS A 89 14.32 -4.59 -6.06
C CYS A 89 13.25 -5.64 -5.70
N ASN A 90 12.42 -6.05 -6.65
CA ASN A 90 11.31 -6.98 -6.43
C ASN A 90 10.38 -6.53 -5.29
N LEU A 91 9.94 -5.27 -5.32
CA LEU A 91 9.05 -4.69 -4.32
C LEU A 91 7.60 -4.66 -4.81
N SER A 92 6.66 -4.77 -3.88
CA SER A 92 5.27 -4.41 -4.18
C SER A 92 5.18 -2.93 -4.50
N MET A 93 4.28 -2.56 -5.39
CA MET A 93 4.06 -1.17 -5.78
C MET A 93 2.59 -0.82 -5.68
N CYS A 94 2.28 0.32 -5.06
CA CYS A 94 0.96 0.91 -4.99
C CYS A 94 0.98 2.24 -5.77
N VAL A 95 0.04 2.43 -6.68
CA VAL A 95 -0.04 3.63 -7.52
C VAL A 95 -1.38 4.31 -7.31
N VAL A 96 -1.34 5.56 -6.91
CA VAL A 96 -2.50 6.45 -6.82
C VAL A 96 -2.38 7.49 -7.93
N ALA A 97 -3.34 7.51 -8.85
CA ALA A 97 -3.43 8.54 -9.87
C ALA A 97 -4.31 9.70 -9.35
N GLY A 98 -3.73 10.89 -9.26
CA GLY A 98 -4.46 12.10 -8.92
C GLY A 98 -5.53 12.39 -9.97
N ARG A 99 -6.70 12.84 -9.51
CA ARG A 99 -7.82 13.24 -10.36
C ARG A 99 -8.74 14.20 -9.62
N ASP A 100 -9.41 15.05 -10.36
CA ASP A 100 -10.39 15.96 -9.77
C ASP A 100 -11.50 15.18 -9.02
N GLY A 101 -11.79 15.61 -7.80
CA GLY A 101 -12.82 15.01 -6.97
C GLY A 101 -12.42 13.67 -6.31
N LEU A 102 -11.15 13.32 -6.31
CA LEU A 102 -10.64 12.15 -5.59
C LEU A 102 -10.89 12.32 -4.08
N LYS A 103 -11.59 11.37 -3.48
CA LYS A 103 -11.95 11.43 -2.07
C LYS A 103 -10.95 10.66 -1.21
N GLN A 104 -10.80 11.11 0.04
CA GLN A 104 -9.94 10.48 1.02
C GLN A 104 -10.32 8.99 1.24
N GLU A 105 -11.61 8.68 1.26
CA GLU A 105 -12.13 7.32 1.44
C GLU A 105 -11.73 6.38 0.30
N GLU A 106 -11.48 6.93 -0.89
CA GLU A 106 -11.05 6.14 -2.04
C GLU A 106 -9.57 5.75 -1.94
N ILE A 107 -8.73 6.61 -1.37
CA ILE A 107 -7.27 6.42 -1.34
C ILE A 107 -6.75 5.83 -0.02
N LEU A 108 -7.41 6.11 1.11
CA LEU A 108 -7.00 5.59 2.42
C LEU A 108 -7.77 4.33 2.78
N TYR A 109 -9.02 4.49 3.16
CA TYR A 109 -9.92 3.38 3.50
C TYR A 109 -11.37 3.83 3.53
N ASP A 110 -12.25 2.87 3.37
CA ASP A 110 -13.69 3.00 3.58
C ASP A 110 -14.21 1.82 4.40
N TRP A 111 -15.40 1.93 4.93
CA TRP A 111 -16.07 0.84 5.65
C TRP A 111 -17.01 0.08 4.71
N ASP A 112 -16.93 -1.25 4.74
CA ASP A 112 -17.91 -2.11 4.07
C ASP A 112 -19.24 -2.07 4.83
N THR A 113 -20.02 -1.04 4.53
CA THR A 113 -21.31 -0.82 5.20
C THR A 113 -22.34 -1.89 4.86
N GLU A 114 -22.23 -2.54 3.71
CA GLU A 114 -23.10 -3.64 3.32
C GLU A 114 -22.82 -4.88 4.17
N GLU A 115 -21.55 -5.26 4.29
CA GLU A 115 -21.13 -6.38 5.14
C GLU A 115 -21.41 -6.11 6.62
N GLN A 116 -21.20 -4.86 7.08
CA GLN A 116 -21.60 -4.44 8.43
C GLN A 116 -23.10 -4.59 8.67
N ALA A 117 -23.93 -4.28 7.68
CA ALA A 117 -25.38 -4.42 7.78
C ALA A 117 -25.81 -5.90 7.80
N VAL A 118 -25.16 -6.77 7.03
CA VAL A 118 -25.36 -8.22 7.08
C VAL A 118 -24.99 -8.74 8.46
N TRP A 119 -23.79 -8.40 8.94
CA TRP A 119 -23.30 -8.76 10.27
C TRP A 119 -24.28 -8.38 11.38
N MET A 120 -24.80 -7.16 11.36
CA MET A 120 -25.75 -6.70 12.37
C MET A 120 -27.09 -7.42 12.29
N ARG A 121 -27.60 -7.74 11.08
CA ARG A 121 -28.85 -8.52 10.92
C ARG A 121 -28.71 -9.92 11.48
N GLU A 122 -27.60 -10.60 11.24
CA GLU A 122 -27.31 -11.92 11.77
C GLU A 122 -27.25 -11.90 13.30
N HIS A 123 -26.56 -10.92 13.88
CA HIS A 123 -26.47 -10.79 15.34
C HIS A 123 -27.79 -10.41 16.00
N LEU A 124 -28.64 -9.63 15.32
CA LEU A 124 -30.00 -9.38 15.79
C LEU A 124 -30.86 -10.65 15.80
N ALA A 125 -30.70 -11.52 14.80
CA ALA A 125 -31.41 -12.79 14.76
C ALA A 125 -30.93 -13.74 15.88
N LEU A 126 -29.63 -13.79 16.13
CA LEU A 126 -29.06 -14.60 17.23
C LEU A 126 -29.44 -14.04 18.60
N ALA A 127 -29.46 -12.74 18.79
CA ALA A 127 -29.85 -12.12 20.06
C ALA A 127 -31.26 -12.51 20.49
N LYS A 128 -32.20 -12.68 19.56
CA LYS A 128 -33.57 -13.10 19.87
C LYS A 128 -33.67 -14.51 20.49
N GLN A 129 -32.62 -15.32 20.38
CA GLN A 129 -32.54 -16.67 20.94
C GLN A 129 -31.94 -16.67 22.35
N LEU A 130 -31.41 -15.54 22.82
CA LEU A 130 -30.79 -15.38 24.13
C LEU A 130 -31.83 -14.93 25.19
N PRO A 131 -31.59 -15.16 26.48
CA PRO A 131 -32.34 -14.55 27.57
C PRO A 131 -32.34 -13.01 27.46
N LEU A 132 -33.45 -12.38 27.85
CA LEU A 132 -33.63 -10.92 27.74
C LEU A 132 -32.49 -10.11 28.37
N GLU A 133 -32.00 -10.57 29.52
CA GLU A 133 -30.91 -9.95 30.28
C GLU A 133 -29.57 -10.00 29.55
N GLU A 134 -29.33 -10.96 28.66
CA GLU A 134 -28.09 -11.10 27.89
C GLU A 134 -28.13 -10.38 26.53
N GLN A 135 -29.32 -10.12 26.00
CA GLN A 135 -29.49 -9.56 24.64
C GLN A 135 -28.78 -8.23 24.48
N SER A 136 -28.89 -7.32 25.44
CA SER A 136 -28.29 -5.98 25.38
C SER A 136 -26.77 -6.06 25.29
N GLY A 137 -26.13 -6.84 26.17
CA GLY A 137 -24.67 -7.01 26.18
C GLY A 137 -24.15 -7.66 24.90
N PHE A 138 -24.87 -8.65 24.37
CA PHE A 138 -24.53 -9.30 23.10
C PHE A 138 -24.59 -8.32 21.92
N LEU A 139 -25.65 -7.52 21.83
CA LEU A 139 -25.80 -6.54 20.76
C LEU A 139 -24.80 -5.39 20.86
N ASP A 140 -24.43 -4.97 22.07
CA ASP A 140 -23.40 -3.95 22.25
C ASP A 140 -22.02 -4.45 21.82
N ASN A 141 -21.71 -5.72 22.08
CA ASN A 141 -20.51 -6.35 21.55
C ASN A 141 -20.54 -6.43 20.01
N ALA A 142 -21.67 -6.81 19.43
CA ALA A 142 -21.82 -6.85 17.97
C ALA A 142 -21.65 -5.47 17.35
N ARG A 143 -22.22 -4.41 17.96
CA ARG A 143 -22.05 -3.02 17.50
C ARG A 143 -20.61 -2.53 17.53
N ARG A 144 -19.83 -2.92 18.56
CA ARG A 144 -18.39 -2.61 18.63
C ARG A 144 -17.60 -3.40 17.59
N SER A 145 -17.95 -4.66 17.40
CA SER A 145 -17.27 -5.57 16.47
C SER A 145 -17.45 -5.21 15.00
N LYS A 146 -18.46 -4.42 14.63
CA LYS A 146 -18.63 -3.93 13.25
C LYS A 146 -17.52 -2.95 12.81
N TRP A 147 -16.72 -2.41 13.74
CA TRP A 147 -15.59 -1.53 13.47
C TRP A 147 -14.25 -2.27 13.47
N GLN A 148 -14.27 -3.57 13.26
CA GLN A 148 -13.05 -4.38 13.12
C GLN A 148 -12.48 -4.29 11.70
N ARG A 149 -11.18 -4.57 11.61
CA ARG A 149 -10.41 -4.54 10.36
C ARG A 149 -11.05 -5.32 9.20
N ARG A 150 -11.76 -6.42 9.46
CA ARG A 150 -12.43 -7.23 8.42
C ARG A 150 -13.46 -6.46 7.60
N PHE A 151 -13.98 -5.36 8.12
CA PHE A 151 -14.91 -4.48 7.43
C PHE A 151 -14.24 -3.25 6.80
N LEU A 152 -12.90 -3.17 6.81
CA LEU A 152 -12.17 -2.12 6.12
C LEU A 152 -11.94 -2.52 4.67
N ILE A 153 -12.27 -1.60 3.77
CA ILE A 153 -11.89 -1.62 2.37
C ILE A 153 -10.73 -0.65 2.23
N LEU A 154 -9.52 -1.15 2.00
CA LEU A 154 -8.34 -0.29 1.87
C LEU A 154 -8.25 0.27 0.45
N GLY A 155 -8.01 1.57 0.35
CA GLY A 155 -7.51 2.22 -0.87
C GLY A 155 -6.00 1.99 -1.05
N GLU A 156 -5.44 2.50 -2.15
CA GLU A 156 -4.04 2.23 -2.51
C GLU A 156 -3.03 2.71 -1.46
N VAL A 157 -3.26 3.89 -0.86
CA VAL A 157 -2.43 4.41 0.23
C VAL A 157 -2.59 3.55 1.49
N GLY A 158 -3.84 3.20 1.84
CA GLY A 158 -4.11 2.31 2.97
C GLY A 158 -3.43 0.95 2.80
N MET A 159 -3.45 0.37 1.60
CA MET A 159 -2.74 -0.87 1.27
C MET A 159 -1.22 -0.73 1.41
N ALA A 160 -0.65 0.39 0.95
CA ALA A 160 0.78 0.63 1.08
C ALA A 160 1.22 0.69 2.56
N TYR A 161 0.46 1.37 3.41
CA TYR A 161 0.72 1.41 4.85
C TYR A 161 0.58 0.04 5.50
N ASP A 162 -0.44 -0.72 5.11
CA ASP A 162 -0.66 -2.07 5.63
C ASP A 162 0.48 -3.02 5.26
N LEU A 163 0.92 -2.98 4.00
CA LEU A 163 2.06 -3.76 3.53
C LEU A 163 3.35 -3.35 4.24
N ALA A 164 3.57 -2.04 4.46
CA ALA A 164 4.74 -1.53 5.16
C ALA A 164 4.76 -1.99 6.63
N ALA A 165 3.61 -1.94 7.32
CA ALA A 165 3.49 -2.42 8.70
C ALA A 165 3.77 -3.92 8.82
N ASN A 166 3.24 -4.72 7.88
CA ASN A 166 3.50 -6.17 7.83
C ASN A 166 4.97 -6.47 7.50
N ALA A 167 5.60 -5.71 6.62
CA ALA A 167 7.01 -5.83 6.28
C ALA A 167 7.90 -5.54 7.50
N ALA A 168 7.62 -4.47 8.22
CA ALA A 168 8.34 -4.09 9.44
C ALA A 168 8.19 -5.12 10.57
N SER A 169 7.05 -5.81 10.64
CA SER A 169 6.77 -6.82 11.66
C SER A 169 7.27 -8.23 11.28
N SER A 170 7.80 -8.41 10.08
CA SER A 170 8.29 -9.72 9.61
C SER A 170 9.68 -10.04 10.19
N THR A 171 9.98 -11.34 10.30
CA THR A 171 11.31 -11.81 10.74
C THR A 171 11.84 -12.80 9.70
N PRO A 172 12.91 -12.45 8.93
CA PRO A 172 13.60 -11.16 8.93
C PRO A 172 12.71 -10.01 8.40
N MET A 173 13.04 -8.79 8.80
CA MET A 173 12.31 -7.59 8.33
C MET A 173 12.40 -7.48 6.80
N LYS A 174 11.25 -7.26 6.16
CA LYS A 174 11.15 -7.13 4.71
C LYS A 174 11.18 -5.64 4.30
N PRO A 175 11.58 -5.32 3.08
CA PRO A 175 11.50 -3.96 2.58
C PRO A 175 10.02 -3.52 2.41
N PRO A 176 9.73 -2.22 2.65
CA PRO A 176 8.39 -1.69 2.42
C PRO A 176 8.06 -1.62 0.93
N PRO A 177 6.77 -1.50 0.57
CA PRO A 177 6.36 -1.29 -0.82
C PRO A 177 6.77 0.11 -1.32
N VAL A 178 6.81 0.27 -2.64
CA VAL A 178 6.89 1.58 -3.30
C VAL A 178 5.48 2.16 -3.41
N LEU A 179 5.28 3.37 -2.92
CA LEU A 179 4.04 4.13 -3.10
C LEU A 179 4.30 5.28 -4.09
N ILE A 180 3.52 5.32 -5.16
CA ILE A 180 3.56 6.36 -6.18
C ILE A 180 2.28 7.19 -6.07
N LEU A 181 2.45 8.50 -5.91
CA LEU A 181 1.38 9.49 -6.05
C LEU A 181 1.59 10.21 -7.39
N ASP A 182 0.96 9.70 -8.44
CA ASP A 182 1.08 10.25 -9.80
C ASP A 182 0.10 11.41 -9.98
N GLU A 183 0.48 12.42 -10.79
CA GLU A 183 -0.31 13.65 -10.98
C GLU A 183 -0.69 14.32 -9.63
N SER A 184 0.29 14.46 -8.73
CA SER A 184 0.09 14.94 -7.35
C SER A 184 -0.48 16.37 -7.26
N ASP A 185 -0.46 17.12 -8.33
CA ASP A 185 -1.09 18.44 -8.48
C ASP A 185 -2.63 18.39 -8.57
N LYS A 186 -3.20 17.20 -8.67
CA LYS A 186 -4.66 16.95 -8.77
C LYS A 186 -5.28 16.31 -7.51
N PHE A 187 -4.52 16.24 -6.41
CA PHE A 187 -5.03 15.77 -5.12
C PHE A 187 -5.76 16.87 -4.35
#